data_585aae451a2182d37f7de2483846fb0b
#
_entry.id   585aae451a2182d37f7de2483846fb0b
#
_cell.length_a   1.000
_cell.length_b   1.000
_cell.length_c   1.000
_cell.angle_alpha   90.00
_cell.angle_beta   90.00
_cell.angle_gamma   90.00
#
_symmetry.space_group_name_H-M   'P 1'
#
loop_
_entity.id
_entity.type
_entity.pdbx_description
1 polymer ?
#
loop_
_entity_poly.entity_id
_entity_poly.type
_entity_poly.pdbx_seq_one_letter_code
_entity_poly.pdbx_strand_id
1 'polypeptide(L)'
;MNFFFRLKQKFAAFMYGRYGPDNLYNFLTVAYLAVVIVNLFLRSYILALLELVLIFYTLFRFFSRNVYKRSAENRKYLSIKAKIKGFFTLSRQKAKERKTHIYKKCPSCKSVLRLPRTKGKHTVKCPRCAHRFDMLVR
;
A
#
# COMPACT_ATOMS: atom_id res chain seq x y z
N MET A 1 29.03 22.06 -25.48
CA MET A 1 27.72 21.46 -25.12
C MET A 1 27.98 20.09 -24.55
N ASN A 2 27.74 19.87 -23.25
CA ASN A 2 28.25 18.73 -22.50
C ASN A 2 27.63 17.40 -22.95
N PHE A 3 28.43 16.34 -23.06
CA PHE A 3 28.04 14.98 -23.39
C PHE A 3 26.82 14.49 -22.57
N PHE A 4 26.82 14.76 -21.27
CA PHE A 4 25.71 14.43 -20.36
C PHE A 4 24.37 15.12 -20.74
N PHE A 5 24.41 16.33 -21.25
CA PHE A 5 23.23 17.05 -21.69
C PHE A 5 22.59 16.39 -22.91
N ARG A 6 23.39 16.02 -23.91
CA ARG A 6 22.94 15.28 -25.11
C ARG A 6 22.37 13.89 -24.75
N LEU A 7 23.03 13.19 -23.80
CA LEU A 7 22.58 11.89 -23.34
C LEU A 7 21.21 12.01 -22.62
N LYS A 8 21.06 13.02 -21.76
CA LYS A 8 19.79 13.30 -21.08
C LYS A 8 18.66 13.64 -22.06
N GLN A 9 18.94 14.43 -23.08
CA GLN A 9 17.95 14.74 -24.12
C GLN A 9 17.53 13.50 -24.91
N LYS A 10 18.48 12.67 -25.34
CA LYS A 10 18.19 11.40 -26.02
C LYS A 10 17.36 10.45 -25.16
N PHE A 11 17.69 10.36 -23.87
CA PHE A 11 16.93 9.54 -22.93
C PHE A 11 15.52 10.10 -22.70
N ALA A 12 15.36 11.41 -22.55
CA ALA A 12 14.05 12.05 -22.42
C ALA A 12 13.17 11.82 -23.67
N ALA A 13 13.75 11.95 -24.88
CA ALA A 13 13.08 11.67 -26.14
C ALA A 13 12.67 10.17 -26.25
N PHE A 14 13.55 9.26 -25.83
CA PHE A 14 13.26 7.82 -25.79
C PHE A 14 12.13 7.49 -24.81
N MET A 15 12.08 8.17 -23.66
CA MET A 15 11.05 7.98 -22.62
C MET A 15 9.71 8.65 -22.96
N TYR A 16 9.68 9.49 -23.99
CA TYR A 16 8.45 10.16 -24.42
C TYR A 16 7.35 9.14 -24.77
N GLY A 17 6.16 9.28 -24.17
CA GLY A 17 5.04 8.36 -24.35
C GLY A 17 5.17 7.01 -23.62
N ARG A 18 6.22 6.80 -22.78
CA ARG A 18 6.37 5.63 -21.92
C ARG A 18 5.93 5.94 -20.50
N TYR A 19 5.56 4.90 -19.75
CA TYR A 19 4.97 5.07 -18.42
C TYR A 19 5.95 5.64 -17.38
N GLY A 20 7.19 5.13 -17.36
CA GLY A 20 8.22 5.55 -16.41
C GLY A 20 8.05 4.97 -14.98
N PRO A 21 8.76 5.56 -13.99
CA PRO A 21 8.75 5.10 -12.61
C PRO A 21 7.48 5.50 -11.88
N ASP A 22 6.91 4.58 -11.07
CA ASP A 22 5.75 4.81 -10.21
C ASP A 22 5.90 4.10 -8.85
N ASN A 23 4.88 4.21 -7.98
CA ASN A 23 4.93 3.58 -6.66
C ASN A 23 5.04 2.05 -6.71
N LEU A 24 4.38 1.41 -7.67
CA LEU A 24 4.47 -0.04 -7.86
C LEU A 24 5.83 -0.44 -8.42
N TYR A 25 6.42 0.35 -9.34
CA TYR A 25 7.78 0.17 -9.80
C TYR A 25 8.78 0.22 -8.64
N ASN A 26 8.70 1.24 -7.79
CA ASN A 26 9.58 1.36 -6.62
C ASN A 26 9.44 0.16 -5.68
N PHE A 27 8.22 -0.31 -5.45
CA PHE A 27 7.98 -1.51 -4.64
C PHE A 27 8.62 -2.76 -5.26
N LEU A 28 8.44 -2.97 -6.57
CA LEU A 28 9.05 -4.11 -7.28
C LEU A 28 10.57 -4.06 -7.25
N THR A 29 11.15 -2.86 -7.41
CA THR A 29 12.61 -2.66 -7.32
C THR A 29 13.14 -3.01 -5.92
N VAL A 30 12.45 -2.56 -4.86
CA VAL A 30 12.84 -2.91 -3.49
C VAL A 30 12.68 -4.40 -3.23
N ALA A 31 11.59 -5.02 -3.71
CA ALA A 31 11.37 -6.46 -3.60
C ALA A 31 12.47 -7.25 -4.34
N TYR A 32 12.83 -6.83 -5.55
CA TYR A 32 13.95 -7.42 -6.30
C TYR A 32 15.25 -7.35 -5.51
N LEU A 33 15.62 -6.17 -4.99
CA LEU A 33 16.85 -6.00 -4.20
C LEU A 33 16.83 -6.86 -2.93
N ALA A 34 15.70 -7.00 -2.27
CA ALA A 34 15.57 -7.87 -1.10
C ALA A 34 15.81 -9.35 -1.46
N VAL A 35 15.27 -9.83 -2.60
CA VAL A 35 15.51 -11.21 -3.06
C VAL A 35 16.98 -11.41 -3.42
N VAL A 36 17.62 -10.44 -4.10
CA VAL A 36 19.08 -10.49 -4.41
C VAL A 36 19.90 -10.63 -3.14
N ILE A 37 19.63 -9.81 -2.11
CA ILE A 37 20.35 -9.88 -0.84
C ILE A 37 20.19 -11.26 -0.20
N VAL A 38 18.97 -11.80 -0.16
CA VAL A 38 18.72 -13.14 0.39
C VAL A 38 19.45 -14.22 -0.42
N ASN A 39 19.47 -14.11 -1.76
CA ASN A 39 20.11 -15.09 -2.63
C ASN A 39 21.65 -15.08 -2.54
N LEU A 40 22.26 -13.94 -2.19
CA LEU A 40 23.71 -13.87 -1.91
C LEU A 40 24.12 -14.82 -0.78
N PHE A 41 23.25 -15.05 0.21
CA PHE A 41 23.50 -15.97 1.32
C PHE A 41 23.06 -17.41 0.99
N LEU A 42 21.91 -17.59 0.36
CA LEU A 42 21.31 -18.91 0.12
C LEU A 42 21.84 -19.59 -1.16
N ARG A 43 22.35 -18.83 -2.13
CA ARG A 43 22.86 -19.29 -3.44
C ARG A 43 21.92 -20.27 -4.14
N SER A 44 20.61 -19.98 -4.11
CA SER A 44 19.57 -20.85 -4.67
C SER A 44 19.28 -20.51 -6.13
N TYR A 45 19.26 -21.50 -7.01
CA TYR A 45 18.86 -21.35 -8.41
C TYR A 45 17.41 -20.91 -8.56
N ILE A 46 16.52 -21.31 -7.65
CA ILE A 46 15.11 -20.90 -7.66
C ILE A 46 14.99 -19.40 -7.40
N LEU A 47 15.76 -18.86 -6.45
CA LEU A 47 15.79 -17.42 -6.19
C LEU A 47 16.39 -16.65 -7.36
N ALA A 48 17.43 -17.18 -8.01
CA ALA A 48 18.01 -16.56 -9.21
C ALA A 48 17.00 -16.47 -10.36
N LEU A 49 16.19 -17.50 -10.58
CA LEU A 49 15.10 -17.46 -11.55
C LEU A 49 14.04 -16.42 -11.18
N LEU A 50 13.69 -16.31 -9.91
CA LEU A 50 12.75 -15.29 -9.42
C LEU A 50 13.30 -13.87 -9.66
N GLU A 51 14.59 -13.64 -9.43
CA GLU A 51 15.29 -12.38 -9.72
C GLU A 51 15.18 -11.99 -11.20
N LEU A 52 15.41 -12.95 -12.10
CA LEU A 52 15.30 -12.73 -13.54
C LEU A 52 13.86 -12.34 -13.93
N VAL A 53 12.85 -13.01 -13.38
CA VAL A 53 11.45 -12.68 -13.63
C VAL A 53 11.12 -11.28 -13.10
N LEU A 54 11.54 -10.94 -11.89
CA LEU A 54 11.26 -9.65 -11.27
C LEU A 54 11.92 -8.50 -12.03
N ILE A 55 13.20 -8.63 -12.40
CA ILE A 55 13.89 -7.58 -13.14
C ILE A 55 13.30 -7.39 -14.54
N PHE A 56 13.02 -8.50 -15.25
CA PHE A 56 12.40 -8.45 -16.56
C PHE A 56 11.02 -7.79 -16.51
N TYR A 57 10.17 -8.18 -15.57
CA TYR A 57 8.84 -7.59 -15.41
C TYR A 57 8.93 -6.09 -15.06
N THR A 58 9.87 -5.71 -14.20
CA THR A 58 10.07 -4.31 -13.77
C THR A 58 10.52 -3.45 -14.95
N LEU A 59 11.48 -3.93 -15.77
CA LEU A 59 11.93 -3.25 -16.98
C LEU A 59 10.84 -3.17 -18.04
N PHE A 60 10.13 -4.28 -18.29
CA PHE A 60 9.00 -4.30 -19.22
C PHE A 60 7.94 -3.28 -18.84
N ARG A 61 7.62 -3.18 -17.54
CA ARG A 61 6.67 -2.22 -17.01
C ARG A 61 7.15 -0.77 -17.19
N PHE A 62 8.42 -0.51 -16.89
CA PHE A 62 9.05 0.82 -17.00
C PHE A 62 9.01 1.35 -18.44
N PHE A 63 9.32 0.49 -19.43
CA PHE A 63 9.35 0.85 -20.84
C PHE A 63 8.01 0.71 -21.57
N SER A 64 6.95 0.32 -20.86
CA SER A 64 5.64 0.11 -21.45
C SER A 64 5.04 1.41 -22.01
N ARG A 65 4.51 1.37 -23.22
CA ARG A 65 3.75 2.47 -23.84
C ARG A 65 2.28 2.50 -23.42
N ASN A 66 1.77 1.42 -22.79
CA ASN A 66 0.38 1.36 -22.33
C ASN A 66 0.22 2.04 -20.96
N VAL A 67 0.28 3.38 -20.97
CA VAL A 67 0.19 4.23 -19.78
C VAL A 67 -1.10 3.99 -18.99
N TYR A 68 -2.23 3.81 -19.67
CA TYR A 68 -3.53 3.60 -19.04
C TYR A 68 -3.56 2.33 -18.19
N LYS A 69 -3.14 1.19 -18.75
CA LYS A 69 -3.09 -0.10 -18.04
C LYS A 69 -2.16 -0.04 -16.84
N ARG A 70 -0.95 0.52 -17.00
CA ARG A 70 0.04 0.63 -15.92
C ARG A 70 -0.43 1.56 -14.80
N SER A 71 -1.07 2.68 -15.14
CA SER A 71 -1.68 3.58 -14.17
C SER A 71 -2.82 2.91 -13.39
N ALA A 72 -3.65 2.09 -14.04
CA ALA A 72 -4.69 1.32 -13.37
C ALA A 72 -4.13 0.28 -12.38
N GLU A 73 -3.04 -0.42 -12.75
CA GLU A 73 -2.33 -1.35 -11.86
C GLU A 73 -1.76 -0.61 -10.64
N ASN A 74 -1.12 0.55 -10.83
CA ASN A 74 -0.59 1.36 -9.73
C ASN A 74 -1.71 1.84 -8.79
N ARG A 75 -2.86 2.28 -9.33
CA ARG A 75 -4.03 2.66 -8.50
C ARG A 75 -4.55 1.49 -7.64
N LYS A 76 -4.61 0.28 -8.21
CA LYS A 76 -4.97 -0.93 -7.44
C LYS A 76 -3.96 -1.19 -6.32
N TYR A 77 -2.67 -1.12 -6.62
CA TYR A 77 -1.61 -1.26 -5.62
C TYR A 77 -1.75 -0.22 -4.49
N LEU A 78 -1.93 1.06 -4.84
CA LEU A 78 -2.11 2.13 -3.85
C LEU A 78 -3.35 1.93 -2.98
N SER A 79 -4.46 1.43 -3.55
CA SER A 79 -5.68 1.13 -2.78
C SER A 79 -5.45 0.01 -1.76
N ILE A 80 -4.73 -1.06 -2.16
CA ILE A 80 -4.36 -2.16 -1.27
C ILE A 80 -3.41 -1.66 -0.17
N LYS A 81 -2.37 -0.90 -0.54
CA LYS A 81 -1.42 -0.30 0.41
C LYS A 81 -2.13 0.59 1.43
N ALA A 82 -3.10 1.42 0.98
CA ALA A 82 -3.90 2.27 1.87
C ALA A 82 -4.77 1.45 2.84
N LYS A 83 -5.40 0.36 2.38
CA LYS A 83 -6.17 -0.57 3.24
C LYS A 83 -5.28 -1.22 4.30
N ILE A 84 -4.12 -1.73 3.90
CA ILE A 84 -3.15 -2.35 4.82
C ILE A 84 -2.66 -1.31 5.85
N LYS A 85 -2.24 -0.13 5.39
CA LYS A 85 -1.82 0.97 6.29
C LYS A 85 -2.93 1.36 7.26
N GLY A 86 -4.17 1.50 6.78
CA GLY A 86 -5.34 1.81 7.60
C GLY A 86 -5.59 0.75 8.67
N PHE A 87 -5.49 -0.54 8.31
CA PHE A 87 -5.60 -1.65 9.25
C PHE A 87 -4.55 -1.58 10.36
N PHE A 88 -3.27 -1.40 10.02
CA PHE A 88 -2.19 -1.29 11.00
C PHE A 88 -2.31 -0.03 11.87
N THR A 89 -2.69 1.12 11.26
CA THR A 89 -2.90 2.36 12.01
C THR A 89 -4.02 2.19 13.03
N LEU A 90 -5.16 1.63 12.60
CA LEU A 90 -6.29 1.35 13.49
C LEU A 90 -5.91 0.36 14.60
N SER A 91 -5.15 -0.68 14.28
CA SER A 91 -4.68 -1.67 15.25
C SER A 91 -3.77 -1.02 16.30
N ARG A 92 -2.82 -0.16 15.87
CA ARG A 92 -1.95 0.60 16.79
C ARG A 92 -2.74 1.57 17.66
N GLN A 93 -3.72 2.28 17.12
CA GLN A 93 -4.59 3.18 17.89
C GLN A 93 -5.38 2.42 18.93
N LYS A 94 -5.98 1.27 18.57
CA LYS A 94 -6.68 0.39 19.53
C LYS A 94 -5.78 -0.07 20.65
N ALA A 95 -4.54 -0.45 20.37
CA ALA A 95 -3.58 -0.87 21.38
C ALA A 95 -3.20 0.29 22.31
N LYS A 96 -2.89 1.47 21.75
CA LYS A 96 -2.49 2.67 22.51
C LYS A 96 -3.61 3.19 23.40
N GLU A 97 -4.84 3.18 22.90
CA GLU A 97 -6.01 3.76 23.57
C GLU A 97 -6.85 2.73 24.34
N ARG A 98 -6.37 1.50 24.49
CA ARG A 98 -7.09 0.39 25.14
C ARG A 98 -7.60 0.73 26.55
N LYS A 99 -6.91 1.58 27.28
CA LYS A 99 -7.29 1.99 28.63
C LYS A 99 -8.38 3.06 28.66
N THR A 100 -8.42 3.95 27.67
CA THR A 100 -9.28 5.15 27.64
C THR A 100 -10.46 5.04 26.67
N HIS A 101 -10.30 4.25 25.59
CA HIS A 101 -11.31 4.16 24.54
C HIS A 101 -11.60 2.72 24.14
N ILE A 102 -12.82 2.51 23.64
CA ILE A 102 -13.29 1.26 23.06
C ILE A 102 -13.66 1.50 21.59
N TYR A 103 -13.29 0.55 20.74
CA TYR A 103 -13.61 0.55 19.31
C TYR A 103 -14.70 -0.49 19.03
N LYS A 104 -15.90 -0.05 18.67
CA LYS A 104 -17.04 -0.91 18.32
C LYS A 104 -17.44 -0.68 16.85
N LYS A 105 -17.95 -1.71 16.21
CA LYS A 105 -18.53 -1.61 14.86
C LYS A 105 -20.00 -1.33 14.97
N CYS A 106 -20.50 -0.37 14.17
CA CYS A 106 -21.93 -0.12 14.03
C CYS A 106 -22.61 -1.36 13.41
N PRO A 107 -23.74 -1.85 13.97
CA PRO A 107 -24.45 -3.03 13.42
C PRO A 107 -25.04 -2.77 12.04
N SER A 108 -25.44 -1.55 11.73
CA SER A 108 -26.05 -1.16 10.45
C SER A 108 -25.01 -0.94 9.34
N CYS A 109 -24.08 0.01 9.50
CA CYS A 109 -23.15 0.41 8.44
C CYS A 109 -21.72 -0.15 8.60
N LYS A 110 -21.45 -0.96 9.63
CA LYS A 110 -20.18 -1.61 9.96
C LYS A 110 -18.97 -0.66 10.15
N SER A 111 -19.23 0.67 10.21
CA SER A 111 -18.17 1.65 10.49
C SER A 111 -17.64 1.47 11.92
N VAL A 112 -16.32 1.65 12.07
CA VAL A 112 -15.67 1.54 13.37
C VAL A 112 -15.84 2.86 14.11
N LEU A 113 -16.43 2.81 15.30
CA LEU A 113 -16.69 3.94 16.18
C LEU A 113 -15.69 3.92 17.33
N ARG A 114 -15.11 5.07 17.64
CA ARG A 114 -14.26 5.31 18.80
C ARG A 114 -15.11 5.89 19.91
N LEU A 115 -15.22 5.20 21.03
CA LEU A 115 -16.09 5.54 22.15
C LEU A 115 -15.26 5.61 23.45
N PRO A 116 -15.59 6.50 24.40
CA PRO A 116 -14.93 6.53 25.69
C PRO A 116 -15.23 5.22 26.46
N ARG A 117 -14.26 4.75 27.24
CA ARG A 117 -14.38 3.53 28.06
C ARG A 117 -15.01 3.85 29.41
N THR A 118 -16.26 4.29 29.42
CA THR A 118 -17.05 4.45 30.63
C THR A 118 -17.81 3.16 30.92
N LYS A 119 -17.73 2.65 32.15
CA LYS A 119 -18.44 1.43 32.54
C LYS A 119 -19.97 1.70 32.55
N GLY A 120 -20.74 0.71 32.16
CA GLY A 120 -22.21 0.80 32.15
C GLY A 120 -22.85 0.56 30.79
N LYS A 121 -24.18 0.72 30.75
CA LYS A 121 -24.99 0.61 29.54
C LYS A 121 -25.09 1.98 28.90
N HIS A 122 -24.70 2.09 27.62
CA HIS A 122 -24.71 3.35 26.87
C HIS A 122 -25.43 3.18 25.54
N THR A 123 -26.31 4.14 25.21
CA THR A 123 -26.91 4.24 23.88
C THR A 123 -26.04 5.14 22.99
N VAL A 124 -25.56 4.59 21.89
CA VAL A 124 -24.65 5.27 20.97
C VAL A 124 -25.37 5.55 19.66
N LYS A 125 -25.26 6.78 19.15
CA LYS A 125 -25.71 7.18 17.82
C LYS A 125 -24.53 7.14 16.84
N CYS A 126 -24.67 6.38 15.75
CA CYS A 126 -23.65 6.31 14.72
C CYS A 126 -23.58 7.64 13.93
N PRO A 127 -22.42 8.32 13.83
CA PRO A 127 -22.31 9.57 13.09
C PRO A 127 -22.43 9.39 11.57
N ARG A 128 -22.28 8.16 11.06
CA ARG A 128 -22.29 7.87 9.62
C ARG A 128 -23.69 7.52 9.09
N CYS A 129 -24.49 6.74 9.84
CA CYS A 129 -25.80 6.28 9.40
C CYS A 129 -26.94 6.66 10.37
N ALA A 130 -26.64 7.45 11.42
CA ALA A 130 -27.58 7.90 12.45
C ALA A 130 -28.27 6.77 13.25
N HIS A 131 -27.97 5.50 12.97
CA HIS A 131 -28.51 4.34 13.68
C HIS A 131 -28.11 4.39 15.18
N ARG A 132 -29.10 4.18 16.07
CA ARG A 132 -28.88 4.09 17.52
C ARG A 132 -28.80 2.62 17.96
N PHE A 133 -27.87 2.29 18.80
CA PHE A 133 -27.73 0.95 19.37
C PHE A 133 -27.16 1.01 20.78
N ASP A 134 -27.56 0.04 21.58
CA ASP A 134 -27.10 -0.08 22.96
C ASP A 134 -25.83 -0.92 23.05
N MET A 135 -24.94 -0.53 23.92
CA MET A 135 -23.72 -1.28 24.23
C MET A 135 -23.47 -1.33 25.72
N LEU A 136 -22.97 -2.46 26.19
CA LEU A 136 -22.49 -2.64 27.56
C LEU A 136 -20.97 -2.59 27.57
N VAL A 137 -20.42 -1.72 28.42
CA VAL A 137 -18.98 -1.64 28.71
C VAL A 137 -18.71 -2.24 30.09
N ARG A 138 -17.98 -3.33 30.12
CA ARG A 138 -17.56 -4.02 31.34
C ARG A 138 -16.23 -3.50 31.85
#